data_ddd73d32011a878bc726d12cad53f32a
#
_entry.id   ddd73d32011a878bc726d12cad53f32a
#
_cell.length_a   1.000
_cell.length_b   1.000
_cell.length_c   1.000
_cell.angle_alpha   90.00
_cell.angle_beta   90.00
_cell.angle_gamma   90.00
#
_symmetry.space_group_name_H-M   'P 1'
#
loop_
_entity.id
_entity.type
_entity.pdbx_description
1 polymer ?
#
loop_
_entity_poly.entity_id
_entity_poly.type
_entity_poly.pdbx_seq_one_letter_code
_entity_poly.pdbx_strand_id
1 'polypeptide(L)'
;MLNLLNERSKKLFIEAKKVIPGGVNSPVRAFKSVGGDPIFIKKAKGAYLFDEDNNKYIDYISSWGPLILGHAHESVIEAINQQSHKGTSYGIPTELETKMAELVVELAPNVDKVRFVNSGTEACMSAVRLARGFTGKDKIIKFSGCYHGHADPFLIEAGSGASTFGMPNSPGVTRSSAKDTLLAEYNNICLLYTSDAADDLV
;
A
#
# COMPACT_ATOMS: atom_id res chain seq x y z
N MET A 1 -0.11 15.87 29.06
CA MET A 1 0.57 15.65 27.77
C MET A 1 2.04 15.55 28.03
N LEU A 2 2.67 14.43 27.69
CA LEU A 2 4.13 14.32 27.69
C LEU A 2 4.65 15.32 26.66
N ASN A 3 5.42 16.32 27.10
CA ASN A 3 6.16 17.22 26.20
C ASN A 3 7.29 16.42 25.56
N LEU A 4 6.97 15.71 24.47
CA LEU A 4 7.98 15.04 23.67
C LEU A 4 8.81 16.09 22.95
N LEU A 5 10.12 15.99 23.07
CA LEU A 5 11.04 16.79 22.26
C LEU A 5 10.87 16.34 20.80
N ASN A 6 10.75 17.28 19.87
CA ASN A 6 10.64 16.99 18.42
C ASN A 6 11.37 18.01 17.55
N GLU A 7 12.32 18.72 18.14
CA GLU A 7 13.06 19.80 17.47
C GLU A 7 13.90 19.29 16.30
N ARG A 8 14.50 18.11 16.45
CA ARG A 8 15.28 17.49 15.37
C ARG A 8 14.38 17.03 14.23
N SER A 9 13.26 16.36 14.56
CA SER A 9 12.27 15.93 13.57
C SER A 9 11.70 17.11 12.79
N LYS A 10 11.38 18.23 13.44
CA LYS A 10 10.93 19.47 12.76
C LYS A 10 11.96 19.99 11.75
N LYS A 11 13.24 20.07 12.16
CA LYS A 11 14.31 20.52 11.26
C LYS A 11 14.43 19.59 10.03
N LEU A 12 14.44 18.28 10.25
CA LEU A 12 14.50 17.30 9.17
C LEU A 12 13.30 17.40 8.23
N PHE A 13 12.12 17.67 8.76
CA PHE A 13 10.93 17.86 7.91
C PHE A 13 11.01 19.13 7.05
N ILE A 14 11.55 20.22 7.59
CA ILE A 14 11.81 21.44 6.82
C ILE A 14 12.82 21.17 5.69
N GLU A 15 13.88 20.43 5.98
CA GLU A 15 14.86 20.02 4.97
C GLU A 15 14.25 19.08 3.92
N ALA A 16 13.49 18.09 4.35
CA ALA A 16 12.81 17.17 3.44
C ALA A 16 11.86 17.88 2.46
N LYS A 17 11.13 18.90 2.93
CA LYS A 17 10.23 19.71 2.07
C LYS A 17 10.95 20.45 0.94
N LYS A 18 12.25 20.66 1.02
CA LYS A 18 13.03 21.30 -0.06
C LYS A 18 13.29 20.37 -1.24
N VAL A 19 13.30 19.06 -1.01
CA VAL A 19 13.73 18.06 -2.00
C VAL A 19 12.71 16.94 -2.24
N ILE A 20 11.70 16.81 -1.37
CA ILE A 20 10.63 15.81 -1.49
C ILE A 20 9.28 16.54 -1.50
N PRO A 21 8.43 16.33 -2.49
CA PRO A 21 7.09 16.91 -2.52
C PRO A 21 6.30 16.62 -1.24
N GLY A 22 5.91 17.69 -0.50
CA GLY A 22 5.26 17.56 0.79
C GLY A 22 6.14 17.06 1.93
N GLY A 23 7.45 16.85 1.70
CA GLY A 23 8.44 16.40 2.69
C GLY A 23 8.38 14.91 3.03
N VAL A 24 7.57 14.12 2.32
CA VAL A 24 7.35 12.69 2.58
C VAL A 24 7.13 11.91 1.28
N ASN A 25 7.51 10.64 1.24
CA ASN A 25 7.29 9.77 0.09
C ASN A 25 5.89 9.11 0.08
N SER A 26 5.07 9.36 1.09
CA SER A 26 3.66 8.97 1.13
C SER A 26 2.86 10.05 1.86
N PRO A 27 1.76 10.58 1.28
CA PRO A 27 1.00 11.70 1.85
C PRO A 27 0.52 11.46 3.29
N VAL A 28 0.18 10.23 3.64
CA VAL A 28 -0.27 9.87 4.99
C VAL A 28 0.79 10.12 6.05
N ARG A 29 2.08 10.07 5.69
CA ARG A 29 3.20 10.30 6.62
C ARG A 29 3.41 11.78 6.96
N ALA A 30 2.74 12.70 6.27
CA ALA A 30 2.85 14.14 6.53
C ALA A 30 1.99 14.62 7.70
N PHE A 31 1.26 13.74 8.38
CA PHE A 31 0.40 14.01 9.56
C PHE A 31 -0.73 15.03 9.31
N LYS A 32 -1.05 15.34 8.06
CA LYS A 32 -2.07 16.36 7.72
C LYS A 32 -3.45 16.04 8.30
N SER A 33 -3.81 14.76 8.37
CA SER A 33 -5.12 14.32 8.90
C SER A 33 -5.18 14.26 10.43
N VAL A 34 -4.04 14.18 11.11
CA VAL A 34 -3.95 14.04 12.57
C VAL A 34 -3.36 15.27 13.25
N GLY A 35 -2.79 16.19 12.47
CA GLY A 35 -2.16 17.42 12.97
C GLY A 35 -0.76 17.20 13.51
N GLY A 36 -0.01 18.28 13.66
CA GLY A 36 1.38 18.27 14.10
C GLY A 36 2.37 18.03 12.96
N ASP A 37 3.63 17.86 13.32
CA ASP A 37 4.72 17.56 12.40
C ASP A 37 5.09 16.07 12.47
N PRO A 38 5.47 15.43 11.35
CA PRO A 38 5.90 14.04 11.34
C PRO A 38 7.19 13.86 12.16
N ILE A 39 7.25 12.73 12.87
CA ILE A 39 8.45 12.29 13.58
C ILE A 39 9.37 11.55 12.60
N PHE A 40 10.68 11.72 12.78
CA PHE A 40 11.71 11.04 12.00
C PHE A 40 12.34 9.93 12.82
N ILE A 41 12.22 8.71 12.33
CA ILE A 41 12.69 7.52 13.06
C ILE A 41 14.16 7.29 12.75
N LYS A 42 14.96 7.14 13.81
CA LYS A 42 16.39 6.85 13.78
C LYS A 42 16.70 5.36 13.80
N LYS A 43 15.98 4.61 14.62
CA LYS A 43 16.13 3.16 14.76
C LYS A 43 14.88 2.51 15.31
N ALA A 44 14.78 1.20 15.13
CA ALA A 44 13.70 0.42 15.70
C ALA A 44 14.20 -0.98 16.11
N LYS A 45 13.60 -1.56 17.16
CA LYS A 45 13.88 -2.93 17.59
C LYS A 45 12.68 -3.55 18.30
N GLY A 46 12.33 -4.77 17.93
CA GLY A 46 11.14 -5.45 18.46
C GLY A 46 9.89 -4.61 18.24
N ALA A 47 9.15 -4.32 19.27
CA ALA A 47 7.92 -3.51 19.23
C ALA A 47 8.17 -1.99 19.37
N TYR A 48 9.40 -1.51 19.29
CA TYR A 48 9.71 -0.13 19.62
C TYR A 48 10.37 0.63 18.48
N LEU A 49 9.92 1.89 18.30
CA LEU A 49 10.53 2.91 17.46
C LEU A 49 11.28 3.92 18.34
N PHE A 50 12.37 4.46 17.83
CA PHE A 50 13.12 5.55 18.44
C PHE A 50 13.33 6.64 17.41
N ASP A 51 12.88 7.85 17.70
CA ASP A 51 13.02 9.00 16.82
C ASP A 51 14.39 9.68 16.92
N GLU A 52 14.60 10.68 16.09
CA GLU A 52 15.83 11.47 16.07
C GLU A 52 16.00 12.37 17.31
N ASP A 53 14.93 12.57 18.06
CA ASP A 53 14.93 13.30 19.35
C ASP A 53 15.09 12.35 20.55
N ASN A 54 15.34 11.04 20.30
CA ASN A 54 15.49 9.95 21.29
C ASN A 54 14.22 9.63 22.09
N ASN A 55 13.06 10.02 21.62
CA ASN A 55 11.81 9.54 22.19
C ASN A 55 11.59 8.07 21.77
N LYS A 56 10.93 7.31 22.66
CA LYS A 56 10.59 5.89 22.44
C LYS A 56 9.09 5.74 22.28
N TYR A 57 8.67 5.01 21.26
CA TYR A 57 7.28 4.71 20.95
C TYR A 57 7.05 3.21 20.86
N ILE A 58 5.84 2.76 21.20
CA ILE A 58 5.39 1.42 20.85
C ILE A 58 4.81 1.50 19.42
N ASP A 59 5.28 0.62 18.54
CA ASP A 59 4.82 0.56 17.16
C ASP A 59 3.60 -0.35 17.02
N TYR A 60 2.42 0.24 16.86
CA TYR A 60 1.18 -0.46 16.55
C TYR A 60 0.91 -0.56 15.04
N ILE A 61 1.79 -0.04 14.19
CA ILE A 61 1.60 0.01 12.75
C ILE A 61 2.33 -1.14 12.05
N SER A 62 3.46 -1.59 12.61
CA SER A 62 4.28 -2.70 12.10
C SER A 62 4.60 -2.55 10.60
N SER A 63 4.99 -1.30 10.19
CA SER A 63 5.26 -0.93 8.79
C SER A 63 4.08 -1.24 7.82
N TRP A 64 2.84 -1.01 8.28
CA TRP A 64 1.60 -1.33 7.58
C TRP A 64 1.35 -2.84 7.39
N GLY A 65 1.81 -3.65 8.36
CA GLY A 65 1.52 -5.07 8.47
C GLY A 65 2.66 -6.05 8.25
N PRO A 66 3.70 -5.78 7.41
CA PRO A 66 4.70 -6.80 7.09
C PRO A 66 5.63 -7.18 8.24
N LEU A 67 5.79 -6.35 9.28
CA LEU A 67 6.72 -6.62 10.39
C LEU A 67 6.10 -7.46 11.52
N ILE A 68 5.59 -8.63 11.22
CA ILE A 68 4.95 -9.53 12.20
C ILE A 68 5.91 -10.04 13.28
N LEU A 69 7.22 -10.11 12.99
CA LEU A 69 8.27 -10.49 13.95
C LEU A 69 8.84 -9.27 14.71
N GLY A 70 8.33 -8.08 14.42
CA GLY A 70 8.89 -6.83 14.94
C GLY A 70 10.13 -6.36 14.19
N HIS A 71 10.63 -5.20 14.63
CA HIS A 71 11.78 -4.54 14.01
C HIS A 71 13.09 -5.25 14.33
N ALA A 72 13.98 -5.31 13.35
CA ALA A 72 15.34 -5.83 13.47
C ALA A 72 15.39 -7.21 14.16
N HIS A 73 14.51 -8.13 13.74
CA HIS A 73 14.53 -9.50 14.23
C HIS A 73 15.85 -10.17 13.86
N GLU A 74 16.50 -10.80 14.82
CA GLU A 74 17.89 -11.25 14.70
C GLU A 74 18.11 -12.21 13.53
N SER A 75 17.28 -13.22 13.40
CA SER A 75 17.41 -14.19 12.29
C SER A 75 17.17 -13.57 10.90
N VAL A 76 16.30 -12.56 10.81
CA VAL A 76 16.05 -11.85 9.55
C VAL A 76 17.27 -10.99 9.18
N ILE A 77 17.83 -10.26 10.16
CA ILE A 77 19.04 -9.44 9.93
C ILE A 77 20.21 -10.31 9.53
N GLU A 78 20.39 -11.46 10.18
CA GLU A 78 21.46 -12.40 9.84
C GLU A 78 21.29 -12.95 8.42
N ALA A 79 20.10 -13.38 8.03
CA ALA A 79 19.81 -13.86 6.67
C ALA A 79 20.08 -12.77 5.61
N ILE A 80 19.69 -11.52 5.88
CA ILE A 80 19.97 -10.38 5.00
C ILE A 80 21.49 -10.16 4.87
N ASN A 81 22.22 -10.16 5.99
CA ASN A 81 23.66 -10.00 5.98
C ASN A 81 24.36 -11.08 5.16
N GLN A 82 24.00 -12.34 5.35
CA GLN A 82 24.55 -13.44 4.59
C GLN A 82 24.26 -13.34 3.09
N GLN A 83 23.04 -12.94 2.72
CA GLN A 83 22.66 -12.83 1.32
C GLN A 83 23.28 -11.59 0.66
N SER A 84 23.45 -10.49 1.38
CA SER A 84 23.99 -9.24 0.83
C SER A 84 25.41 -9.43 0.26
N HIS A 85 26.21 -10.29 0.86
CA HIS A 85 27.54 -10.63 0.35
C HIS A 85 27.55 -11.42 -0.97
N LYS A 86 26.40 -12.01 -1.36
CA LYS A 86 26.25 -12.74 -2.64
C LYS A 86 25.65 -11.87 -3.73
N GLY A 87 25.16 -10.69 -3.36
CA GLY A 87 24.49 -9.74 -4.24
C GLY A 87 23.02 -9.49 -3.85
N THR A 88 22.53 -8.32 -4.20
CA THR A 88 21.20 -7.84 -3.84
C THR A 88 20.23 -7.74 -5.01
N SER A 89 20.73 -7.86 -6.26
CA SER A 89 19.91 -7.84 -7.47
C SER A 89 20.71 -8.42 -8.65
N TYR A 90 20.06 -9.25 -9.46
CA TYR A 90 20.75 -9.97 -10.55
C TYR A 90 20.14 -9.69 -11.94
N GLY A 91 18.90 -9.22 -12.03
CA GLY A 91 18.19 -9.04 -13.29
C GLY A 91 17.84 -10.34 -14.03
N ILE A 92 18.09 -11.51 -13.41
CA ILE A 92 17.79 -12.86 -13.88
C ILE A 92 17.23 -13.72 -12.73
N PRO A 93 16.54 -14.86 -13.01
CA PRO A 93 15.93 -15.69 -11.98
C PRO A 93 16.92 -16.21 -10.95
N THR A 94 16.43 -16.44 -9.73
CA THR A 94 17.21 -17.02 -8.63
C THR A 94 16.47 -18.19 -7.98
N GLU A 95 17.22 -19.09 -7.36
CA GLU A 95 16.65 -20.21 -6.61
C GLU A 95 15.76 -19.74 -5.45
N LEU A 96 16.09 -18.59 -4.83
CA LEU A 96 15.32 -18.03 -3.72
C LEU A 96 13.91 -17.61 -4.13
N GLU A 97 13.71 -17.13 -5.36
CA GLU A 97 12.38 -16.81 -5.88
C GLU A 97 11.51 -18.07 -5.98
N THR A 98 12.08 -19.19 -6.47
CA THR A 98 11.38 -20.47 -6.55
C THR A 98 11.02 -20.99 -5.16
N LYS A 99 11.96 -21.01 -4.22
CA LYS A 99 11.71 -21.45 -2.84
C LYS A 99 10.65 -20.62 -2.14
N MET A 100 10.67 -19.31 -2.36
CA MET A 100 9.65 -18.42 -1.80
C MET A 100 8.28 -18.66 -2.43
N ALA A 101 8.23 -18.92 -3.75
CA ALA A 101 6.99 -19.26 -4.43
C ALA A 101 6.39 -20.58 -3.94
N GLU A 102 7.22 -21.62 -3.77
CA GLU A 102 6.82 -22.91 -3.19
C GLU A 102 6.22 -22.73 -1.78
N LEU A 103 6.88 -21.95 -0.93
CA LEU A 103 6.39 -21.66 0.42
C LEU A 103 5.03 -20.93 0.41
N VAL A 104 4.85 -19.95 -0.49
CA VAL A 104 3.56 -19.25 -0.61
C VAL A 104 2.45 -20.20 -1.07
N VAL A 105 2.72 -21.06 -2.04
CA VAL A 105 1.76 -22.08 -2.53
C VAL A 105 1.41 -23.08 -1.42
N GLU A 106 2.38 -23.51 -0.63
CA GLU A 106 2.16 -24.40 0.51
C GLU A 106 1.26 -23.76 1.60
N LEU A 107 1.51 -22.50 1.94
CA LEU A 107 0.83 -21.82 3.04
C LEU A 107 -0.51 -21.17 2.66
N ALA A 108 -0.74 -20.89 1.38
CA ALA A 108 -1.95 -20.20 0.93
C ALA A 108 -2.91 -21.17 0.22
N PRO A 109 -4.04 -21.54 0.86
CA PRO A 109 -5.04 -22.41 0.23
C PRO A 109 -5.54 -21.79 -1.10
N ASN A 110 -5.73 -22.61 -2.11
CA ASN A 110 -6.21 -22.24 -3.45
C ASN A 110 -5.25 -21.34 -4.26
N VAL A 111 -3.97 -21.35 -3.96
CA VAL A 111 -2.93 -20.71 -4.77
C VAL A 111 -2.07 -21.76 -5.43
N ASP A 112 -2.17 -21.90 -6.75
CA ASP A 112 -1.35 -22.84 -7.54
C ASP A 112 -0.06 -22.20 -8.05
N LYS A 113 -0.09 -20.89 -8.28
CA LYS A 113 1.04 -20.11 -8.81
C LYS A 113 1.06 -18.72 -8.22
N VAL A 114 2.26 -18.19 -8.01
CA VAL A 114 2.47 -16.85 -7.49
C VAL A 114 3.41 -16.05 -8.38
N ARG A 115 3.19 -14.76 -8.48
CA ARG A 115 4.10 -13.80 -9.10
C ARG A 115 4.43 -12.71 -8.08
N PHE A 116 5.71 -12.50 -7.84
CA PHE A 116 6.19 -11.44 -6.98
C PHE A 116 6.29 -10.11 -7.72
N VAL A 117 5.99 -9.04 -7.01
CA VAL A 117 6.09 -7.64 -7.45
C VAL A 117 6.65 -6.80 -6.31
N ASN A 118 7.02 -5.54 -6.59
CA ASN A 118 7.71 -4.72 -5.59
C ASN A 118 6.77 -3.96 -4.65
N SER A 119 5.48 -3.87 -4.96
CA SER A 119 4.52 -3.08 -4.16
C SER A 119 3.10 -3.62 -4.27
N GLY A 120 2.25 -3.24 -3.30
CA GLY A 120 0.81 -3.52 -3.35
C GLY A 120 0.13 -2.85 -4.55
N THR A 121 0.59 -1.69 -4.99
CA THR A 121 0.10 -1.04 -6.22
C THR A 121 0.34 -1.92 -7.44
N GLU A 122 1.54 -2.46 -7.61
CA GLU A 122 1.86 -3.36 -8.73
C GLU A 122 1.07 -4.68 -8.63
N ALA A 123 0.86 -5.21 -7.43
CA ALA A 123 0.04 -6.39 -7.21
C ALA A 123 -1.40 -6.16 -7.67
N CYS A 124 -2.03 -5.08 -7.21
CA CYS A 124 -3.39 -4.73 -7.60
C CYS A 124 -3.53 -4.44 -9.10
N MET A 125 -2.58 -3.71 -9.69
CA MET A 125 -2.53 -3.48 -11.16
C MET A 125 -2.46 -4.80 -11.94
N SER A 126 -1.62 -5.71 -11.48
CA SER A 126 -1.45 -7.03 -12.14
C SER A 126 -2.69 -7.89 -11.97
N ALA A 127 -3.31 -7.89 -10.79
CA ALA A 127 -4.54 -8.63 -10.52
C ALA A 127 -5.71 -8.14 -11.39
N VAL A 128 -5.92 -6.84 -11.50
CA VAL A 128 -6.95 -6.27 -12.37
C VAL A 128 -6.70 -6.61 -13.84
N ARG A 129 -5.45 -6.49 -14.30
CA ARG A 129 -5.12 -6.85 -15.70
C ARG A 129 -5.36 -8.34 -15.97
N LEU A 130 -5.01 -9.20 -15.02
CA LEU A 130 -5.27 -10.64 -15.11
C LEU A 130 -6.78 -10.92 -15.15
N ALA A 131 -7.55 -10.32 -14.25
CA ALA A 131 -9.01 -10.49 -14.20
C ALA A 131 -9.68 -10.05 -15.51
N ARG A 132 -9.32 -8.87 -16.02
CA ARG A 132 -9.83 -8.38 -17.33
C ARG A 132 -9.44 -9.30 -18.47
N GLY A 133 -8.19 -9.73 -18.53
CA GLY A 133 -7.73 -10.65 -19.59
C GLY A 133 -8.41 -12.01 -19.54
N PHE A 134 -8.75 -12.49 -18.35
CA PHE A 134 -9.43 -13.78 -18.17
C PHE A 134 -10.95 -13.69 -18.47
N THR A 135 -11.60 -12.63 -18.01
CA THR A 135 -13.06 -12.48 -18.12
C THR A 135 -13.51 -11.81 -19.42
N GLY A 136 -12.62 -11.06 -20.09
CA GLY A 136 -12.98 -10.19 -21.22
C GLY A 136 -13.78 -8.94 -20.80
N LYS A 137 -13.95 -8.69 -19.49
CA LYS A 137 -14.73 -7.55 -18.95
C LYS A 137 -13.81 -6.40 -18.58
N ASP A 138 -14.25 -5.15 -18.81
CA ASP A 138 -13.46 -3.94 -18.55
C ASP A 138 -13.67 -3.38 -17.13
N LYS A 139 -14.89 -3.51 -16.60
CA LYS A 139 -15.28 -2.89 -15.34
C LYS A 139 -14.71 -3.61 -14.13
N ILE A 140 -14.41 -2.83 -13.10
CA ILE A 140 -14.04 -3.33 -11.76
C ILE A 140 -14.91 -2.66 -10.71
N ILE A 141 -15.16 -3.34 -9.61
CA ILE A 141 -15.83 -2.78 -8.43
C ILE A 141 -14.78 -2.56 -7.36
N LYS A 142 -14.80 -1.39 -6.74
CA LYS A 142 -13.96 -1.00 -5.61
C LYS A 142 -14.84 -0.53 -4.45
N PHE A 143 -14.51 -0.88 -3.23
CA PHE A 143 -15.20 -0.33 -2.06
C PHE A 143 -14.69 1.08 -1.73
N SER A 144 -15.63 1.98 -1.42
CA SER A 144 -15.35 3.34 -0.97
C SER A 144 -14.51 3.30 0.31
N GLY A 145 -13.56 4.23 0.43
CA GLY A 145 -12.68 4.31 1.60
C GLY A 145 -11.55 3.27 1.66
N CYS A 146 -11.53 2.27 0.76
CA CYS A 146 -10.46 1.28 0.71
C CYS A 146 -9.32 1.74 -0.20
N TYR A 147 -8.09 1.59 0.28
CA TYR A 147 -6.87 1.91 -0.47
C TYR A 147 -6.29 0.66 -1.15
N HIS A 148 -6.07 0.75 -2.46
CA HIS A 148 -5.53 -0.34 -3.27
C HIS A 148 -4.30 0.08 -4.09
N GLY A 149 -3.54 1.03 -3.58
CA GLY A 149 -2.41 1.62 -4.29
C GLY A 149 -2.77 2.88 -5.08
N HIS A 150 -1.81 3.40 -5.83
CA HIS A 150 -1.93 4.69 -6.51
C HIS A 150 -1.99 4.57 -8.05
N ALA A 151 -2.41 3.42 -8.56
CA ALA A 151 -2.75 3.30 -9.99
C ALA A 151 -4.07 4.03 -10.29
N ASP A 152 -4.15 4.67 -11.44
CA ASP A 152 -5.27 5.52 -11.83
C ASP A 152 -6.66 4.92 -11.57
N PRO A 153 -6.94 3.63 -11.92
CA PRO A 153 -8.25 3.03 -11.65
C PRO A 153 -8.63 2.96 -10.16
N PHE A 154 -7.68 3.11 -9.25
CA PHE A 154 -7.93 3.05 -7.81
C PHE A 154 -8.01 4.43 -7.14
N LEU A 155 -7.60 5.50 -7.83
CA LEU A 155 -7.67 6.88 -7.35
C LEU A 155 -9.01 7.53 -7.72
N ILE A 156 -10.10 6.90 -7.30
CA ILE A 156 -11.46 7.22 -7.65
C ILE A 156 -12.30 7.33 -6.38
N GLU A 157 -13.09 8.38 -6.30
CA GLU A 157 -14.02 8.67 -5.21
C GLU A 157 -15.46 8.64 -5.70
N ALA A 158 -16.41 8.36 -4.80
CA ALA A 158 -17.82 8.45 -5.11
C ALA A 158 -18.20 9.89 -5.47
N GLY A 159 -18.88 10.06 -6.60
CA GLY A 159 -19.56 11.33 -6.92
C GLY A 159 -20.76 11.56 -5.98
N SER A 160 -21.27 12.78 -5.95
CA SER A 160 -22.36 13.24 -5.08
C SER A 160 -23.77 12.71 -5.47
N GLY A 161 -23.85 11.61 -6.19
CA GLY A 161 -25.12 10.98 -6.62
C GLY A 161 -25.11 9.47 -6.45
N ALA A 162 -26.27 8.89 -6.21
CA ALA A 162 -26.48 7.48 -5.89
C ALA A 162 -26.12 6.49 -7.03
N SER A 163 -25.65 6.96 -8.17
CA SER A 163 -25.14 6.13 -9.26
C SER A 163 -23.70 6.46 -9.56
N THR A 164 -22.79 5.90 -8.93
CA THR A 164 -21.87 4.85 -9.28
C THR A 164 -20.71 5.16 -10.22
N PHE A 165 -20.64 6.22 -10.98
CA PHE A 165 -19.43 6.55 -11.71
C PHE A 165 -18.48 7.36 -10.82
N GLY A 166 -17.35 6.76 -10.50
CA GLY A 166 -16.32 7.40 -9.71
C GLY A 166 -15.79 8.66 -10.40
N MET A 167 -15.52 9.68 -9.62
CA MET A 167 -14.78 10.86 -10.05
C MET A 167 -13.32 10.72 -9.63
N PRO A 168 -12.35 11.12 -10.48
CA PRO A 168 -10.97 11.16 -10.04
C PRO A 168 -10.81 12.02 -8.78
N ASN A 169 -10.19 11.47 -7.75
CA ASN A 169 -9.89 12.20 -6.51
C ASN A 169 -8.47 12.74 -6.47
N SER A 170 -7.72 12.51 -7.54
CA SER A 170 -6.33 12.97 -7.65
C SER A 170 -6.13 13.76 -8.95
N PRO A 171 -5.53 14.95 -8.88
CA PRO A 171 -5.16 15.70 -10.07
C PRO A 171 -4.29 14.86 -11.00
N GLY A 172 -4.59 14.87 -12.29
CA GLY A 172 -3.87 14.10 -13.30
C GLY A 172 -4.48 12.74 -13.64
N VAL A 173 -5.38 12.18 -12.83
CA VAL A 173 -6.18 11.02 -13.21
C VAL A 173 -7.24 11.43 -14.24
N THR A 174 -7.25 10.77 -15.39
CA THR A 174 -8.18 11.11 -16.46
C THR A 174 -9.58 10.53 -16.20
N ARG A 175 -10.61 11.18 -16.75
CA ARG A 175 -11.99 10.67 -16.68
C ARG A 175 -12.12 9.30 -17.36
N SER A 176 -11.34 9.06 -18.40
CA SER A 176 -11.32 7.76 -19.09
C SER A 176 -10.77 6.63 -18.23
N SER A 177 -9.79 6.90 -17.37
CA SER A 177 -9.29 5.90 -16.41
C SER A 177 -10.31 5.59 -15.31
N ALA A 178 -11.17 6.56 -15.00
CA ALA A 178 -12.18 6.43 -13.95
C ALA A 178 -13.45 5.71 -14.38
N LYS A 179 -13.81 5.76 -15.67
CA LYS A 179 -15.10 5.28 -16.18
C LYS A 179 -15.37 3.78 -15.97
N ASP A 180 -14.31 2.99 -15.89
CA ASP A 180 -14.41 1.53 -15.75
C ASP A 180 -14.27 1.07 -14.29
N THR A 181 -14.28 2.02 -13.32
CA THR A 181 -14.27 1.71 -11.90
C THR A 181 -15.58 2.11 -11.25
N LEU A 182 -16.32 1.13 -10.79
CA LEU A 182 -17.55 1.29 -10.02
C LEU A 182 -17.19 1.36 -8.53
N LEU A 183 -17.97 2.15 -7.78
CA LEU A 183 -17.80 2.27 -6.32
C LEU A 183 -18.99 1.65 -5.62
N ALA A 184 -18.70 0.84 -4.62
CA ALA A 184 -19.68 0.27 -3.70
C ALA A 184 -19.35 0.69 -2.26
N GLU A 185 -20.37 0.89 -1.45
CA GLU A 185 -20.21 1.07 -0.01
C GLU A 185 -19.97 -0.27 0.66
N TYR A 186 -19.02 -0.30 1.61
CA TYR A 186 -18.77 -1.50 2.37
C TYR A 186 -20.00 -1.87 3.21
N ASN A 187 -20.33 -3.16 3.29
CA ASN A 187 -21.54 -3.68 3.95
C ASN A 187 -22.88 -3.24 3.33
N ASN A 188 -22.90 -2.66 2.16
CA ASN A 188 -24.13 -2.34 1.43
C ASN A 188 -24.34 -3.32 0.28
N ILE A 189 -25.02 -4.43 0.57
CA ILE A 189 -25.24 -5.50 -0.42
C ILE A 189 -26.15 -5.05 -1.56
N CYS A 190 -27.05 -4.10 -1.32
CA CYS A 190 -27.96 -3.59 -2.35
C CYS A 190 -27.21 -2.89 -3.48
N LEU A 191 -26.17 -2.12 -3.16
CA LEU A 191 -25.32 -1.48 -4.17
C LEU A 191 -24.51 -2.49 -4.99
N LEU A 192 -24.09 -3.58 -4.37
CA LEU A 192 -23.39 -4.64 -5.08
C LEU A 192 -24.30 -5.33 -6.11
N TYR A 193 -25.52 -5.66 -5.71
CA TYR A 193 -26.53 -6.25 -6.60
C TYR A 193 -26.93 -5.34 -7.77
N THR A 194 -27.12 -4.05 -7.52
CA THR A 194 -27.46 -3.11 -8.59
C THR A 194 -26.30 -2.87 -9.56
N SER A 195 -25.08 -3.00 -9.10
CA SER A 195 -23.88 -2.91 -9.97
C SER A 195 -23.73 -4.15 -10.87
N ASP A 196 -24.11 -5.32 -10.40
CA ASP A 196 -24.08 -6.59 -11.14
C ASP A 196 -25.23 -6.64 -12.16
N ALA A 197 -26.44 -6.26 -11.77
CA ALA A 197 -27.61 -6.24 -12.65
C ALA A 197 -27.51 -5.21 -13.79
N ALA A 198 -26.69 -4.18 -13.65
CA ALA A 198 -26.46 -3.20 -14.74
C ALA A 198 -25.59 -3.76 -15.87
N ASP A 199 -24.83 -4.82 -15.64
CA ASP A 199 -24.02 -5.49 -16.66
C ASP A 199 -24.79 -6.57 -17.42
N ASP A 200 -25.92 -7.07 -16.90
CA ASP A 200 -26.81 -8.04 -17.57
C ASP A 200 -27.82 -7.39 -18.52
N LEU A 201 -27.85 -6.06 -18.63
CA LEU A 201 -28.78 -5.28 -19.46
C LEU A 201 -28.15 -4.69 -20.73
N VAL A 202 -26.95 -5.16 -21.12
CA VAL A 202 -26.28 -4.71 -22.36
C VAL A 202 -25.95 -5.90 -23.25
#